data_deea68d3aa8b619704c624f1862ad7c7
#
_entry.id   deea68d3aa8b619704c624f1862ad7c7
#
_cell.length_a   1.000
_cell.length_b   1.000
_cell.length_c   1.000
_cell.angle_alpha   90.00
_cell.angle_beta   90.00
_cell.angle_gamma   90.00
#
_symmetry.space_group_name_H-M   'P 1'
#
loop_
_entity.id
_entity.type
_entity.pdbx_description
1 polymer ?
#
loop_
_entity_poly.entity_id
_entity_poly.type
_entity_poly.pdbx_seq_one_letter_code
_entity_poly.pdbx_strand_id
1 'polypeptide(L)'
;MPAWAIEGPRHAGITVSDLDRSLSFYEGVLGLELLWRRVYEEAEVKRIVGVPDATGLEIAMLRVPGSNFEVELLEYRGLDPASGASPPSHSGTGHFCLFVTGIDELHAELRGHGVAFRSDGPVEMTAGANAGGKSLYSLDPDGYIVEFHERPPR
;
A
#
# COMPACT_ATOMS: atom_id res chain seq x y z
N MET A 1 13.52 -20.03 -26.89
CA MET A 1 12.88 -19.56 -25.64
C MET A 1 13.73 -18.42 -25.10
N PRO A 2 13.17 -17.37 -24.46
CA PRO A 2 13.97 -16.29 -23.88
C PRO A 2 14.93 -16.85 -22.82
N ALA A 3 16.08 -16.18 -22.66
CA ALA A 3 17.07 -16.53 -21.64
C ALA A 3 16.73 -15.99 -20.23
N TRP A 4 15.46 -15.58 -20.02
CA TRP A 4 14.94 -15.05 -18.76
C TRP A 4 13.59 -15.68 -18.42
N ALA A 5 13.21 -15.68 -17.15
CA ALA A 5 11.91 -16.12 -16.66
C ALA A 5 11.47 -15.23 -15.48
N ILE A 6 10.15 -15.07 -15.34
CA ILE A 6 9.55 -14.49 -14.12
C ILE A 6 9.36 -15.64 -13.14
N GLU A 7 9.98 -15.54 -11.96
CA GLU A 7 9.93 -16.60 -10.93
C GLU A 7 8.74 -16.43 -9.97
N GLY A 8 8.20 -15.22 -9.85
CA GLY A 8 7.03 -14.92 -9.01
C GLY A 8 6.97 -13.47 -8.55
N PRO A 9 5.92 -13.10 -7.81
CA PRO A 9 5.81 -11.78 -7.20
C PRO A 9 6.81 -11.63 -6.04
N ARG A 10 7.30 -10.40 -5.81
CA ARG A 10 8.20 -10.10 -4.69
C ARG A 10 7.52 -9.19 -3.65
N HIS A 11 7.13 -7.99 -4.03
CA HIS A 11 6.47 -7.01 -3.17
C HIS A 11 5.65 -6.00 -4.00
N ALA A 12 4.80 -5.24 -3.33
CA ALA A 12 4.25 -3.99 -3.84
C ALA A 12 5.06 -2.83 -3.26
N GLY A 13 5.58 -1.92 -4.11
CA GLY A 13 6.34 -0.74 -3.67
C GLY A 13 5.47 0.51 -3.69
N ILE A 14 5.57 1.33 -2.63
CA ILE A 14 4.83 2.58 -2.45
C ILE A 14 5.80 3.68 -2.06
N THR A 15 5.85 4.75 -2.84
CA THR A 15 6.57 5.95 -2.46
C THR A 15 5.74 6.75 -1.47
N VAL A 16 6.37 7.10 -0.34
CA VAL A 16 5.75 7.85 0.75
C VAL A 16 6.52 9.15 1.01
N SER A 17 5.82 10.16 1.51
CA SER A 17 6.44 11.46 1.80
C SER A 17 7.11 11.51 3.18
N ASP A 18 6.70 10.63 4.10
CA ASP A 18 7.20 10.51 5.46
C ASP A 18 7.05 9.07 5.93
N LEU A 19 8.18 8.37 6.11
CA LEU A 19 8.20 6.95 6.42
C LEU A 19 7.68 6.65 7.83
N ASP A 20 7.93 7.53 8.82
CA ASP A 20 7.45 7.33 10.19
C ASP A 20 5.92 7.45 10.26
N ARG A 21 5.35 8.44 9.54
CA ARG A 21 3.91 8.60 9.42
C ARG A 21 3.28 7.39 8.72
N SER A 22 3.89 6.90 7.67
CA SER A 22 3.40 5.74 6.92
C SER A 22 3.51 4.45 7.75
N LEU A 23 4.60 4.25 8.50
CA LEU A 23 4.72 3.13 9.43
C LEU A 23 3.65 3.18 10.54
N SER A 24 3.32 4.37 11.05
CA SER A 24 2.22 4.51 12.03
C SER A 24 0.88 4.03 11.46
N PHE A 25 0.66 4.16 10.16
CA PHE A 25 -0.54 3.63 9.48
C PHE A 25 -0.40 2.14 9.16
N TYR A 26 0.63 1.72 8.42
CA TYR A 26 0.75 0.34 7.93
C TYR A 26 1.04 -0.67 9.04
N GLU A 27 1.92 -0.36 9.97
CA GLU A 27 2.24 -1.20 11.13
C GLU A 27 1.26 -0.92 12.29
N GLY A 28 1.09 0.36 12.67
CA GLY A 28 0.35 0.73 13.87
C GLY A 28 -1.16 0.57 13.74
N VAL A 29 -1.76 0.91 12.61
CA VAL A 29 -3.22 0.85 12.39
C VAL A 29 -3.62 -0.43 11.64
N LEU A 30 -2.94 -0.79 10.55
CA LEU A 30 -3.29 -1.98 9.76
C LEU A 30 -2.68 -3.28 10.31
N GLY A 31 -1.69 -3.21 11.22
CA GLY A 31 -1.09 -4.37 11.85
C GLY A 31 -0.15 -5.17 10.93
N LEU A 32 0.44 -4.56 9.90
CA LEU A 32 1.48 -5.22 9.11
C LEU A 32 2.74 -5.39 9.96
N GLU A 33 3.50 -6.46 9.71
CA GLU A 33 4.73 -6.77 10.44
C GLU A 33 5.93 -6.06 9.80
N LEU A 34 6.58 -5.12 10.50
CA LEU A 34 7.83 -4.53 10.04
C LEU A 34 8.94 -5.59 10.07
N LEU A 35 9.48 -5.93 8.89
CA LEU A 35 10.57 -6.89 8.75
C LEU A 35 11.93 -6.24 8.94
N TRP A 36 12.14 -5.10 8.30
CA TRP A 36 13.35 -4.30 8.40
C TRP A 36 13.12 -2.87 7.89
N ARG A 37 14.01 -1.97 8.31
CA ARG A 37 14.10 -0.58 7.86
C ARG A 37 15.56 -0.24 7.63
N ARG A 38 15.89 0.43 6.53
CA ARG A 38 17.25 0.80 6.19
C ARG A 38 17.32 2.06 5.33
N VAL A 39 18.38 2.84 5.55
CA VAL A 39 18.76 3.96 4.68
C VAL A 39 19.82 3.48 3.69
N TYR A 40 19.64 3.84 2.43
CA TYR A 40 20.54 3.60 1.32
C TYR A 40 21.04 4.93 0.79
N GLU A 41 22.34 5.14 0.77
CA GLU A 41 22.99 6.33 0.19
C GLU A 41 23.83 5.97 -1.03
N GLU A 42 23.95 4.67 -1.31
CA GLU A 42 24.75 4.10 -2.37
C GLU A 42 24.24 4.55 -3.76
N ALA A 43 25.18 4.93 -4.62
CA ALA A 43 24.86 5.46 -5.95
C ALA A 43 24.12 4.46 -6.86
N GLU A 44 24.39 3.16 -6.69
CA GLU A 44 23.71 2.09 -7.43
C GLU A 44 22.22 2.01 -7.10
N VAL A 45 21.83 2.21 -5.84
CA VAL A 45 20.41 2.19 -5.44
C VAL A 45 19.68 3.34 -6.11
N LYS A 46 20.26 4.55 -6.09
CA LYS A 46 19.69 5.73 -6.77
C LYS A 46 19.56 5.54 -8.27
N ARG A 47 20.49 4.83 -8.90
CA ARG A 47 20.40 4.48 -10.34
C ARG A 47 19.31 3.46 -10.63
N ILE A 48 19.10 2.46 -9.75
CA ILE A 48 18.04 1.46 -9.91
C ILE A 48 16.67 2.13 -9.94
N VAL A 49 16.42 3.06 -9.01
CA VAL A 49 15.13 3.76 -8.94
C VAL A 49 15.02 4.95 -9.90
N GLY A 50 16.10 5.33 -10.56
CA GLY A 50 16.11 6.43 -11.55
C GLY A 50 16.01 7.84 -10.94
N VAL A 51 16.40 8.03 -9.68
CA VAL A 51 16.32 9.30 -8.94
C VAL A 51 17.71 9.70 -8.44
N PRO A 52 18.60 10.17 -9.35
CA PRO A 52 19.99 10.46 -9.00
C PRO A 52 20.16 11.63 -8.04
N ASP A 53 19.20 12.57 -8.02
CA ASP A 53 19.26 13.80 -7.21
C ASP A 53 18.84 13.57 -5.75
N ALA A 54 18.29 12.42 -5.40
CA ALA A 54 18.02 12.08 -4.02
C ALA A 54 19.34 11.97 -3.22
N THR A 55 19.38 12.49 -1.99
CA THR A 55 20.53 12.34 -1.10
C THR A 55 20.60 10.94 -0.50
N GLY A 56 19.46 10.27 -0.38
CA GLY A 56 19.32 8.89 0.07
C GLY A 56 17.94 8.34 -0.20
N LEU A 57 17.77 7.05 0.02
CA LEU A 57 16.51 6.34 -0.04
C LEU A 57 16.32 5.56 1.25
N GLU A 58 15.28 5.89 2.01
CA GLU A 58 14.92 5.11 3.18
C GLU A 58 13.81 4.14 2.83
N ILE A 59 14.02 2.86 3.17
CA ILE A 59 13.11 1.78 2.84
C ILE A 59 12.69 1.06 4.11
N ALA A 60 11.40 0.80 4.23
CA ALA A 60 10.84 -0.15 5.19
C ALA A 60 10.12 -1.28 4.45
N MET A 61 10.41 -2.51 4.81
CA MET A 61 9.72 -3.69 4.29
C MET A 61 8.79 -4.23 5.36
N LEU A 62 7.52 -4.35 5.00
CA LEU A 62 6.49 -4.90 5.87
C LEU A 62 5.91 -6.18 5.26
N ARG A 63 5.34 -7.04 6.10
CA ARG A 63 4.64 -8.26 5.68
C ARG A 63 3.18 -8.21 6.15
N VAL A 64 2.28 -8.66 5.28
CA VAL A 64 0.90 -8.93 5.68
C VAL A 64 0.88 -10.21 6.54
N PRO A 65 0.39 -10.14 7.80
CA PRO A 65 0.39 -11.28 8.71
C PRO A 65 -0.24 -12.53 8.10
N GLY A 66 0.39 -13.69 8.33
CA GLY A 66 -0.09 -14.97 7.81
C GLY A 66 0.05 -15.16 6.29
N SER A 67 0.81 -14.31 5.61
CA SER A 67 1.04 -14.41 4.17
C SER A 67 2.51 -14.18 3.80
N ASN A 68 2.84 -14.41 2.51
CA ASN A 68 4.12 -14.04 1.91
C ASN A 68 4.06 -12.71 1.14
N PHE A 69 2.94 -11.98 1.26
CA PHE A 69 2.81 -10.69 0.58
C PHE A 69 3.52 -9.61 1.40
N GLU A 70 4.42 -8.89 0.73
CA GLU A 70 5.21 -7.82 1.32
C GLU A 70 4.86 -6.47 0.69
N VAL A 71 4.99 -5.42 1.50
CA VAL A 71 4.82 -4.01 1.10
C VAL A 71 6.12 -3.29 1.39
N GLU A 72 6.69 -2.66 0.37
CA GLU A 72 7.88 -1.83 0.47
C GLU A 72 7.47 -0.36 0.49
N LEU A 73 7.79 0.35 1.58
CA LEU A 73 7.62 1.78 1.69
C LEU A 73 8.95 2.47 1.40
N LEU A 74 8.93 3.48 0.49
CA LEU A 74 10.13 4.17 0.03
C LEU A 74 10.00 5.68 0.25
N GLU A 75 10.91 6.25 1.03
CA GLU A 75 11.04 7.70 1.20
C GLU A 75 12.31 8.19 0.52
N TYR A 76 12.19 9.11 -0.45
CA TYR A 76 13.31 9.75 -1.14
C TYR A 76 13.77 10.97 -0.36
N ARG A 77 14.96 10.91 0.22
CA ARG A 77 15.53 11.99 1.02
C ARG A 77 16.14 13.09 0.16
N GLY A 78 16.07 14.33 0.66
CA GLY A 78 16.65 15.50 0.00
C GLY A 78 15.86 16.03 -1.17
N LEU A 79 14.64 15.52 -1.39
CA LEU A 79 13.70 16.01 -2.39
C LEU A 79 12.40 16.45 -1.71
N ASP A 80 11.77 17.49 -2.25
CA ASP A 80 10.42 17.83 -1.84
C ASP A 80 9.46 16.76 -2.38
N PRO A 81 8.71 16.06 -1.50
CA PRO A 81 7.76 15.07 -1.95
C PRO A 81 6.66 15.77 -2.73
N ALA A 82 6.52 15.43 -4.01
CA ALA A 82 5.38 15.88 -4.79
C ALA A 82 4.13 15.23 -4.20
N SER A 83 3.28 16.02 -3.56
CA SER A 83 2.00 15.54 -3.07
C SER A 83 1.08 15.20 -4.23
N GLY A 84 0.41 14.08 -4.17
CA GLY A 84 -0.60 13.79 -5.15
C GLY A 84 -1.17 12.38 -5.11
N ALA A 85 -2.18 12.19 -4.29
CA ALA A 85 -3.13 11.11 -4.55
C ALA A 85 -3.78 11.32 -5.91
N SER A 86 -3.37 10.54 -6.89
CA SER A 86 -4.07 10.54 -8.18
C SER A 86 -5.45 9.91 -8.04
N PRO A 87 -6.48 10.46 -8.73
CA PRO A 87 -7.77 9.78 -8.82
C PRO A 87 -7.61 8.35 -9.34
N PRO A 88 -8.40 7.37 -8.86
CA PRO A 88 -8.28 5.98 -9.29
C PRO A 88 -8.52 5.78 -10.79
N SER A 89 -9.16 6.74 -11.46
CA SER A 89 -9.40 6.74 -12.91
C SER A 89 -8.20 7.19 -13.74
N HIS A 90 -7.14 7.73 -13.13
CA HIS A 90 -5.96 8.17 -13.88
C HIS A 90 -5.05 6.97 -14.20
N SER A 91 -4.62 6.89 -15.45
CA SER A 91 -3.66 5.87 -15.88
C SER A 91 -2.38 5.94 -15.06
N GLY A 92 -1.90 4.80 -14.59
CA GLY A 92 -0.72 4.71 -13.73
C GLY A 92 -1.05 4.72 -12.22
N THR A 93 -2.28 5.09 -11.81
CA THR A 93 -2.71 4.94 -10.42
C THR A 93 -2.88 3.46 -10.09
N GLY A 94 -2.17 2.99 -9.08
CA GLY A 94 -2.25 1.62 -8.58
C GLY A 94 -2.91 1.54 -7.20
N HIS A 95 -3.27 0.34 -6.83
CA HIS A 95 -3.67 -0.05 -5.47
C HIS A 95 -3.25 -1.49 -5.22
N PHE A 96 -3.19 -1.90 -3.96
CA PHE A 96 -3.20 -3.31 -3.61
C PHE A 96 -4.43 -3.62 -2.76
N CYS A 97 -4.83 -4.89 -2.78
CA CYS A 97 -6.04 -5.35 -2.11
C CYS A 97 -5.71 -6.38 -1.04
N LEU A 98 -6.31 -6.24 0.13
CA LEU A 98 -6.22 -7.17 1.25
C LEU A 98 -7.57 -7.84 1.48
N PHE A 99 -7.58 -9.17 1.62
CA PHE A 99 -8.75 -9.86 2.12
C PHE A 99 -8.89 -9.63 3.62
N VAL A 100 -10.11 -9.31 4.05
CA VAL A 100 -10.45 -9.10 5.45
C VAL A 100 -11.71 -9.87 5.83
N THR A 101 -11.94 -9.97 7.12
CA THR A 101 -13.22 -10.38 7.71
C THR A 101 -13.70 -9.26 8.61
N GLY A 102 -15.01 -8.97 8.64
CA GLY A 102 -15.55 -7.88 9.44
C GLY A 102 -15.24 -6.50 8.84
N ILE A 103 -15.50 -6.32 7.55
CA ILE A 103 -15.16 -5.07 6.84
C ILE A 103 -15.90 -3.83 7.38
N ASP A 104 -17.09 -4.02 7.96
CA ASP A 104 -17.85 -2.91 8.57
C ASP A 104 -17.19 -2.45 9.87
N GLU A 105 -16.72 -3.38 10.71
CA GLU A 105 -15.96 -3.11 11.93
C GLU A 105 -14.61 -2.47 11.59
N LEU A 106 -13.90 -3.00 10.59
CA LEU A 106 -12.66 -2.41 10.08
C LEU A 106 -12.88 -0.96 9.65
N HIS A 107 -13.93 -0.68 8.89
CA HIS A 107 -14.27 0.68 8.45
C HIS A 107 -14.49 1.62 9.65
N ALA A 108 -15.25 1.17 10.66
CA ALA A 108 -15.51 1.95 11.87
C ALA A 108 -14.21 2.25 12.65
N GLU A 109 -13.34 1.28 12.79
CA GLU A 109 -12.04 1.43 13.45
C GLU A 109 -11.12 2.39 12.71
N LEU A 110 -10.95 2.19 11.40
CA LEU A 110 -10.12 3.06 10.56
C LEU A 110 -10.64 4.52 10.55
N ARG A 111 -11.96 4.72 10.54
CA ARG A 111 -12.55 6.06 10.72
C ARG A 111 -12.19 6.67 12.06
N GLY A 112 -12.16 5.89 13.13
CA GLY A 112 -11.71 6.32 14.45
C GLY A 112 -10.26 6.81 14.47
N HIS A 113 -9.43 6.27 13.60
CA HIS A 113 -8.05 6.71 13.36
C HIS A 113 -7.91 7.86 12.35
N GLY A 114 -9.04 8.40 11.84
CA GLY A 114 -9.03 9.52 10.89
C GLY A 114 -8.67 9.13 9.45
N VAL A 115 -8.73 7.85 9.12
CA VAL A 115 -8.47 7.35 7.75
C VAL A 115 -9.59 7.83 6.81
N ALA A 116 -9.20 8.33 5.64
CA ALA A 116 -10.11 8.75 4.59
C ALA A 116 -10.47 7.57 3.66
N PHE A 117 -11.64 7.67 3.01
CA PHE A 117 -12.17 6.63 2.11
C PHE A 117 -12.70 7.25 0.82
N ARG A 118 -12.84 6.43 -0.23
CA ARG A 118 -13.43 6.83 -1.52
C ARG A 118 -14.96 6.68 -1.55
N SER A 119 -15.54 5.96 -0.60
CA SER A 119 -17.00 5.80 -0.42
C SER A 119 -17.37 6.04 1.04
N ASP A 120 -18.65 6.26 1.32
CA ASP A 120 -19.15 6.50 2.69
C ASP A 120 -18.99 5.27 3.61
N GLY A 121 -18.79 4.10 3.03
CA GLY A 121 -18.57 2.83 3.72
C GLY A 121 -18.35 1.68 2.75
N PRO A 122 -18.23 0.44 3.26
CA PRO A 122 -18.11 -0.76 2.44
C PRO A 122 -19.28 -0.91 1.48
N VAL A 123 -18.97 -1.23 0.22
CA VAL A 123 -19.97 -1.39 -0.85
C VAL A 123 -20.14 -2.86 -1.19
N GLU A 124 -21.37 -3.36 -1.14
CA GLU A 124 -21.70 -4.72 -1.55
C GLU A 124 -21.63 -4.85 -3.08
N MET A 125 -20.96 -5.91 -3.53
CA MET A 125 -20.91 -6.26 -4.93
C MET A 125 -22.12 -7.11 -5.30
N THR A 126 -22.95 -6.60 -6.22
CA THR A 126 -24.20 -7.25 -6.64
C THR A 126 -24.04 -8.15 -7.85
N ALA A 127 -22.87 -8.18 -8.49
CA ALA A 127 -22.61 -8.94 -9.71
C ALA A 127 -21.15 -9.42 -9.81
N GLY A 128 -20.90 -10.35 -10.72
CA GLY A 128 -19.58 -10.90 -10.99
C GLY A 128 -19.16 -12.01 -10.01
N ALA A 129 -17.89 -12.40 -10.08
CA ALA A 129 -17.34 -13.52 -9.30
C ALA A 129 -17.36 -13.28 -7.78
N ASN A 130 -17.42 -12.02 -7.37
CA ASN A 130 -17.38 -11.60 -5.96
C ASN A 130 -18.76 -11.13 -5.45
N ALA A 131 -19.85 -11.43 -6.17
CA ALA A 131 -21.20 -11.04 -5.77
C ALA A 131 -21.52 -11.52 -4.33
N GLY A 132 -22.10 -10.64 -3.52
CA GLY A 132 -22.37 -10.87 -2.10
C GLY A 132 -21.18 -10.56 -1.18
N GLY A 133 -20.01 -10.27 -1.72
CA GLY A 133 -18.88 -9.71 -0.96
C GLY A 133 -18.96 -8.19 -0.87
N LYS A 134 -18.08 -7.59 -0.07
CA LYS A 134 -17.97 -6.14 0.08
C LYS A 134 -16.57 -5.67 -0.26
N SER A 135 -16.45 -4.44 -0.77
CA SER A 135 -15.16 -3.79 -1.02
C SER A 135 -15.15 -2.36 -0.49
N LEU A 136 -13.97 -1.89 -0.10
CA LEU A 136 -13.74 -0.57 0.47
C LEU A 136 -12.37 -0.05 0.04
N TYR A 137 -12.32 1.16 -0.51
CA TYR A 137 -11.07 1.88 -0.80
C TYR A 137 -10.75 2.87 0.30
N SER A 138 -9.72 2.58 1.08
CA SER A 138 -9.13 3.52 2.03
C SER A 138 -7.95 4.26 1.39
N LEU A 139 -7.57 5.38 1.99
CA LEU A 139 -6.40 6.16 1.61
C LEU A 139 -5.37 6.09 2.72
N ASP A 140 -4.12 5.77 2.35
CA ASP A 140 -2.99 5.92 3.27
C ASP A 140 -2.70 7.41 3.53
N PRO A 141 -1.73 7.77 4.40
CA PRO A 141 -1.42 9.16 4.70
C PRO A 141 -1.02 10.03 3.51
N ASP A 142 -0.52 9.43 2.42
CA ASP A 142 -0.15 10.12 1.18
C ASP A 142 -1.24 10.01 0.09
N GLY A 143 -2.35 9.32 0.40
CA GLY A 143 -3.49 9.14 -0.49
C GLY A 143 -3.34 7.96 -1.45
N TYR A 144 -2.38 7.06 -1.24
CA TYR A 144 -2.33 5.80 -1.95
C TYR A 144 -3.52 4.93 -1.54
N ILE A 145 -4.07 4.18 -2.50
CA ILE A 145 -5.28 3.39 -2.27
C ILE A 145 -4.90 2.02 -1.71
N VAL A 146 -5.43 1.71 -0.52
CA VAL A 146 -5.44 0.37 0.05
C VAL A 146 -6.88 -0.15 -0.02
N GLU A 147 -7.11 -1.17 -0.85
CA GLU A 147 -8.40 -1.83 -0.97
C GLU A 147 -8.55 -2.92 0.08
N PHE A 148 -9.71 -2.97 0.73
CA PHE A 148 -10.13 -4.09 1.56
C PHE A 148 -11.28 -4.82 0.88
N HIS A 149 -11.22 -6.14 0.89
CA HIS A 149 -12.23 -6.98 0.26
C HIS A 149 -12.67 -8.09 1.22
N GLU A 150 -13.95 -8.12 1.54
CA GLU A 150 -14.58 -9.22 2.26
C GLU A 150 -15.28 -10.15 1.29
N ARG A 151 -14.96 -11.44 1.40
CA ARG A 151 -15.58 -12.45 0.55
C ARG A 151 -17.05 -12.63 0.91
N PRO A 152 -17.91 -13.07 -0.05
CA PRO A 152 -19.28 -13.42 0.27
C PRO A 152 -19.33 -14.50 1.36
N PRO A 153 -20.36 -14.51 2.22
CA PRO A 153 -20.60 -15.58 3.16
C PRO A 153 -20.63 -16.94 2.44
N ARG A 154 -20.06 -17.96 3.07
CA ARG A 154 -20.12 -19.34 2.55
C ARG A 154 -21.48 -19.98 2.80
#